data_cbef22178b3d8de7f94f79b95c5e68f6
#
_entry.id   cbef22178b3d8de7f94f79b95c5e68f6
#
_cell.length_a   1.000
_cell.length_b   1.000
_cell.length_c   1.000
_cell.angle_alpha   90.00
_cell.angle_beta   90.00
_cell.angle_gamma   90.00
#
_symmetry.space_group_name_H-M   'P 1'
#
loop_
_entity.id
_entity.type
_entity.pdbx_description
1 polymer ?
#
loop_
_entity_poly.entity_id
_entity_poly.type
_entity_poly.pdbx_seq_one_letter_code
_entity_poly.pdbx_strand_id
1 'polypeptide(L)'
;TDIIVGFPGETAKDFEDTYRLVDEVGYHQVFTFIYSKREGTPAASMDDDTPREVIQQRFDRLVDLVQERAYEANQRDLGATIDVLVEGASKRDTTLLAGKSPKNQTVHAPVPSGTEAASLVGRIVPVTIEEARTWYLSGTIAHA
;
A
#
# COMPACT_ATOMS: atom_id res chain seq x y z
N THR A 1 -4.37 5.49 -3.26
CA THR A 1 -5.46 5.60 -4.23
C THR A 1 -5.96 4.25 -4.71
N ASP A 2 -7.13 4.22 -5.38
CA ASP A 2 -7.70 3.03 -6.01
C ASP A 2 -7.71 3.24 -7.53
N ILE A 3 -7.28 2.23 -8.28
CA ILE A 3 -7.23 2.28 -9.75
C ILE A 3 -7.88 1.03 -10.33
N ILE A 4 -8.73 1.24 -11.31
CA ILE A 4 -9.38 0.17 -12.07
C ILE A 4 -8.82 0.19 -13.48
N VAL A 5 -8.36 -0.98 -13.97
CA VAL A 5 -7.88 -1.20 -15.33
C VAL A 5 -8.92 -2.01 -16.12
N GLY A 6 -8.98 -1.79 -17.42
CA GLY A 6 -9.90 -2.50 -18.29
C GLY A 6 -11.35 -2.04 -18.12
N PHE A 7 -11.57 -0.76 -17.83
CA PHE A 7 -12.91 -0.18 -17.90
C PHE A 7 -13.40 -0.20 -19.36
N PRO A 8 -14.70 -0.49 -19.64
CA PRO A 8 -15.23 -0.52 -20.98
C PRO A 8 -14.89 0.74 -21.78
N GLY A 9 -14.25 0.57 -22.93
CA GLY A 9 -13.78 1.67 -23.77
C GLY A 9 -12.39 2.22 -23.41
N GLU A 10 -11.68 1.67 -22.40
CA GLU A 10 -10.30 2.06 -22.09
C GLU A 10 -9.37 1.77 -23.27
N THR A 11 -8.85 2.80 -23.89
CA THR A 11 -7.86 2.68 -24.97
C THR A 11 -6.45 2.38 -24.44
N ALA A 12 -5.53 1.99 -25.32
CA ALA A 12 -4.12 1.86 -24.94
C ALA A 12 -3.54 3.18 -24.44
N LYS A 13 -3.98 4.30 -25.02
CA LYS A 13 -3.55 5.65 -24.61
C LYS A 13 -4.05 5.98 -23.20
N ASP A 14 -5.30 5.69 -22.87
CA ASP A 14 -5.87 5.96 -21.55
C ASP A 14 -5.13 5.17 -20.47
N PHE A 15 -4.79 3.91 -20.75
CA PHE A 15 -3.96 3.11 -19.85
C PHE A 15 -2.55 3.71 -19.67
N GLU A 16 -1.88 4.13 -20.76
CA GLU A 16 -0.55 4.74 -20.66
C GLU A 16 -0.60 6.09 -19.90
N ASP A 17 -1.67 6.86 -20.03
CA ASP A 17 -1.88 8.09 -19.27
C ASP A 17 -2.07 7.79 -17.77
N THR A 18 -2.83 6.74 -17.43
CA THR A 18 -2.98 6.25 -16.06
C THR A 18 -1.65 5.76 -15.48
N TYR A 19 -0.91 4.95 -16.23
CA TYR A 19 0.40 4.42 -15.83
C TYR A 19 1.38 5.55 -15.53
N ARG A 20 1.48 6.54 -16.42
CA ARG A 20 2.34 7.71 -16.24
C ARG A 20 1.93 8.56 -15.04
N LEU A 21 0.63 8.76 -14.82
CA LEU A 21 0.14 9.49 -13.66
C LEU A 21 0.57 8.80 -12.34
N VAL A 22 0.45 7.48 -12.27
CA VAL A 22 0.88 6.70 -11.10
C VAL A 22 2.37 6.83 -10.84
N ASP A 23 3.16 6.78 -11.91
CA ASP A 23 4.61 6.94 -11.87
C ASP A 23 5.03 8.34 -11.38
N GLU A 24 4.44 9.39 -11.95
CA GLU A 24 4.76 10.78 -11.63
C GLU A 24 4.33 11.17 -10.20
N VAL A 25 3.17 10.72 -9.75
CA VAL A 25 2.67 11.04 -8.40
C VAL A 25 3.41 10.27 -7.31
N GLY A 26 3.85 9.03 -7.58
CA GLY A 26 4.60 8.21 -6.64
C GLY A 26 3.80 7.88 -5.38
N TYR A 27 2.59 7.36 -5.53
CA TYR A 27 1.73 6.96 -4.42
C TYR A 27 2.41 5.93 -3.51
N HIS A 28 2.26 6.09 -2.19
CA HIS A 28 2.73 5.11 -1.22
C HIS A 28 1.95 3.79 -1.25
N GLN A 29 0.67 3.87 -1.61
CA GLN A 29 -0.21 2.71 -1.70
C GLN A 29 -1.25 2.92 -2.79
N VAL A 30 -1.36 1.95 -3.68
CA VAL A 30 -2.36 1.88 -4.74
C VAL A 30 -3.04 0.51 -4.66
N PHE A 31 -4.37 0.52 -4.55
CA PHE A 31 -5.17 -0.69 -4.73
C PHE A 31 -5.55 -0.79 -6.21
N THR A 32 -5.08 -1.83 -6.87
CA THR A 32 -5.29 -2.06 -8.29
C THR A 32 -6.34 -3.14 -8.51
N PHE A 33 -7.27 -2.88 -9.42
CA PHE A 33 -8.36 -3.79 -9.75
C PHE A 33 -8.51 -3.91 -11.26
N ILE A 34 -8.93 -5.09 -11.72
CA ILE A 34 -9.49 -5.24 -13.05
C ILE A 34 -10.99 -4.93 -12.95
N TYR A 35 -11.52 -4.17 -13.92
CA TYR A 35 -12.96 -3.89 -13.97
C TYR A 35 -13.78 -5.19 -13.91
N SER A 36 -14.79 -5.17 -13.07
CA SER A 36 -15.76 -6.25 -12.93
C SER A 36 -17.17 -5.72 -13.19
N LYS A 37 -17.84 -6.29 -14.16
CA LYS A 37 -19.20 -5.93 -14.55
C LYS A 37 -20.16 -6.09 -13.36
N ARG A 38 -20.90 -5.01 -13.04
CA ARG A 38 -21.91 -5.01 -11.97
C ARG A 38 -23.27 -4.68 -12.56
N GLU A 39 -24.22 -5.60 -12.41
CA GLU A 39 -25.60 -5.39 -12.86
C GLU A 39 -26.21 -4.11 -12.27
N GLY A 40 -27.01 -3.43 -13.07
CA GLY A 40 -27.66 -2.17 -12.68
C GLY A 40 -26.78 -0.92 -12.79
N THR A 41 -25.52 -1.04 -13.22
CA THR A 41 -24.67 0.12 -13.50
C THR A 41 -24.67 0.47 -15.00
N PRO A 42 -24.53 1.76 -15.38
CA PRO A 42 -24.40 2.14 -16.80
C PRO A 42 -23.23 1.43 -17.50
N ALA A 43 -22.10 1.25 -16.81
CA ALA A 43 -20.93 0.55 -17.34
C ALA A 43 -21.21 -0.92 -17.69
N ALA A 44 -22.19 -1.55 -17.03
CA ALA A 44 -22.56 -2.93 -17.34
C ALA A 44 -23.19 -3.12 -18.72
N SER A 45 -23.73 -2.05 -19.31
CA SER A 45 -24.32 -2.04 -20.66
C SER A 45 -23.39 -1.49 -21.74
N MET A 46 -22.18 -1.08 -21.39
CA MET A 46 -21.18 -0.63 -22.34
C MET A 46 -20.55 -1.83 -23.06
N ASP A 47 -20.32 -1.65 -24.35
CA ASP A 47 -19.56 -2.64 -25.13
C ASP A 47 -18.08 -2.56 -24.74
N ASP A 48 -17.46 -3.72 -24.61
CA ASP A 48 -16.04 -3.85 -24.31
C ASP A 48 -15.46 -4.95 -25.20
N ASP A 49 -14.70 -4.52 -26.20
CA ASP A 49 -14.04 -5.41 -27.16
C ASP A 49 -12.56 -5.65 -26.79
N THR A 50 -12.11 -5.15 -25.64
CA THR A 50 -10.71 -5.29 -25.23
C THR A 50 -10.43 -6.75 -24.81
N PRO A 51 -9.51 -7.47 -25.47
CA PRO A 51 -9.19 -8.83 -25.10
C PRO A 51 -8.71 -8.94 -23.67
N ARG A 52 -9.15 -10.00 -22.97
CA ARG A 52 -8.81 -10.22 -21.56
C ARG A 52 -7.30 -10.28 -21.31
N GLU A 53 -6.54 -10.82 -22.25
CA GLU A 53 -5.08 -10.90 -22.20
C GLU A 53 -4.44 -9.50 -22.19
N VAL A 54 -5.01 -8.55 -22.93
CA VAL A 54 -4.54 -7.16 -22.96
C VAL A 54 -4.83 -6.48 -21.63
N ILE A 55 -6.02 -6.68 -21.06
CA ILE A 55 -6.38 -6.16 -19.76
C ILE A 55 -5.44 -6.72 -18.67
N GLN A 56 -5.17 -8.04 -18.72
CA GLN A 56 -4.24 -8.66 -17.77
C GLN A 56 -2.83 -8.10 -17.88
N GLN A 57 -2.31 -7.93 -19.11
CA GLN A 57 -1.00 -7.32 -19.32
C GLN A 57 -0.91 -5.89 -18.79
N ARG A 58 -1.95 -5.09 -19.00
CA ARG A 58 -2.02 -3.73 -18.42
C ARG A 58 -2.02 -3.77 -16.90
N PHE A 59 -2.82 -4.67 -16.31
CA PHE A 59 -2.90 -4.84 -14.87
C PHE A 59 -1.54 -5.24 -14.28
N ASP A 60 -0.88 -6.24 -14.85
CA ASP A 60 0.42 -6.73 -14.37
C ASP A 60 1.48 -5.63 -14.44
N ARG A 61 1.56 -4.87 -15.54
CA ARG A 61 2.46 -3.73 -15.68
C ARG A 61 2.20 -2.66 -14.60
N LEU A 62 0.93 -2.36 -14.30
CA LEU A 62 0.57 -1.38 -13.27
C LEU A 62 0.95 -1.89 -11.88
N VAL A 63 0.73 -3.17 -11.59
CA VAL A 63 1.11 -3.79 -10.31
C VAL A 63 2.62 -3.73 -10.10
N ASP A 64 3.41 -4.04 -11.13
CA ASP A 64 4.88 -3.97 -11.06
C ASP A 64 5.35 -2.55 -10.73
N LEU A 65 4.81 -1.53 -11.42
CA LEU A 65 5.11 -0.13 -11.15
C LEU A 65 4.75 0.27 -9.71
N VAL A 66 3.55 -0.09 -9.28
CA VAL A 66 3.07 0.21 -7.91
C VAL A 66 3.98 -0.40 -6.85
N GLN A 67 4.41 -1.64 -7.05
CA GLN A 67 5.32 -2.32 -6.12
C GLN A 67 6.69 -1.63 -6.07
N GLU A 68 7.24 -1.26 -7.22
CA GLU A 68 8.51 -0.55 -7.31
C GLU A 68 8.43 0.80 -6.60
N ARG A 69 7.43 1.62 -6.89
CA ARG A 69 7.25 2.95 -6.28
C ARG A 69 6.97 2.88 -4.77
N ALA A 70 6.18 1.91 -4.33
CA ALA A 70 5.94 1.68 -2.89
C ALA A 70 7.24 1.29 -2.16
N TYR A 71 8.05 0.40 -2.76
CA TYR A 71 9.35 0.03 -2.20
C TYR A 71 10.29 1.24 -2.12
N GLU A 72 10.45 2.01 -3.20
CA GLU A 72 11.30 3.21 -3.21
C GLU A 72 10.83 4.26 -2.20
N ALA A 73 9.51 4.47 -2.08
CA ALA A 73 8.95 5.39 -1.09
C ALA A 73 9.29 4.97 0.34
N ASN A 74 9.19 3.67 0.63
CA ASN A 74 9.51 3.12 1.94
C ASN A 74 11.01 3.18 2.24
N GLN A 75 11.89 2.97 1.24
CA GLN A 75 13.34 3.08 1.42
C GLN A 75 13.80 4.47 1.91
N ARG A 76 13.05 5.53 1.58
CA ARG A 76 13.37 6.90 2.03
C ARG A 76 13.21 7.10 3.52
N ASP A 77 12.45 6.24 4.19
CA ASP A 77 12.22 6.30 5.64
C ASP A 77 13.25 5.46 6.44
N LEU A 78 14.18 4.77 5.77
CA LEU A 78 15.22 3.95 6.41
C LEU A 78 16.13 4.83 7.27
N GLY A 79 16.34 4.45 8.54
CA GLY A 79 17.12 5.21 9.51
C GLY A 79 16.39 6.40 10.14
N ALA A 80 15.20 6.77 9.64
CA ALA A 80 14.40 7.82 10.23
C ALA A 80 13.66 7.33 11.49
N THR A 81 13.43 8.23 12.44
CA THR A 81 12.50 7.99 13.55
C THR A 81 11.16 8.62 13.19
N ILE A 82 10.12 7.81 13.13
CA ILE A 82 8.76 8.24 12.76
C ILE A 82 7.77 7.92 13.87
N ASP A 83 6.75 8.77 14.00
CA ASP A 83 5.64 8.55 14.92
C ASP A 83 4.72 7.46 14.39
N VAL A 84 4.40 6.49 15.25
CA VAL A 84 3.57 5.35 14.89
C VAL A 84 2.38 5.25 15.85
N LEU A 85 1.17 5.34 15.31
CA LEU A 85 -0.05 5.05 16.06
C LEU A 85 -0.18 3.52 16.20
N VAL A 86 -0.07 3.02 17.42
CA VAL A 86 -0.18 1.59 17.71
C VAL A 86 -1.64 1.13 17.59
N GLU A 87 -1.90 0.17 16.72
CA GLU A 87 -3.22 -0.43 16.52
C GLU A 87 -3.40 -1.74 17.30
N GLY A 88 -2.31 -2.42 17.65
CA GLY A 88 -2.33 -3.68 18.43
C GLY A 88 -1.07 -4.51 18.25
N ALA A 89 -1.16 -5.76 18.66
CA ALA A 89 -0.16 -6.76 18.32
C ALA A 89 -0.29 -7.17 16.85
N SER A 90 0.82 -7.50 16.21
CA SER A 90 0.81 -8.03 14.86
C SER A 90 0.04 -9.35 14.79
N LYS A 91 -0.81 -9.52 13.76
CA LYS A 91 -1.60 -10.74 13.56
C LYS A 91 -0.76 -11.98 13.26
N ARG A 92 0.47 -11.80 12.74
CA ARG A 92 1.36 -12.91 12.37
C ARG A 92 2.37 -13.26 13.46
N ASP A 93 2.74 -12.26 14.27
CA ASP A 93 3.71 -12.42 15.34
C ASP A 93 3.32 -11.48 16.50
N THR A 94 2.78 -12.06 17.57
CA THR A 94 2.30 -11.32 18.74
C THR A 94 3.42 -10.70 19.57
N THR A 95 4.68 -11.03 19.31
CA THR A 95 5.84 -10.37 19.94
C THR A 95 6.12 -8.98 19.33
N LEU A 96 5.46 -8.66 18.20
CA LEU A 96 5.56 -7.39 17.53
C LEU A 96 4.29 -6.58 17.72
N LEU A 97 4.45 -5.26 17.85
CA LEU A 97 3.40 -4.27 17.65
C LEU A 97 3.16 -4.08 16.16
N ALA A 98 1.94 -3.74 15.81
CA ALA A 98 1.56 -3.23 14.50
C ALA A 98 0.89 -1.87 14.66
N GLY A 99 1.25 -0.93 13.81
CA GLY A 99 0.71 0.41 13.83
C GLY A 99 0.80 1.10 12.48
N LYS A 100 0.39 2.37 12.45
CA LYS A 100 0.39 3.21 11.24
C LYS A 100 1.24 4.45 11.42
N SER A 101 2.06 4.74 10.39
CA SER A 101 2.76 6.02 10.27
C SER A 101 1.78 7.12 9.82
N PRO A 102 2.16 8.41 9.88
CA PRO A 102 1.37 9.51 9.31
C PRO A 102 1.10 9.37 7.79
N LYS A 103 1.93 8.60 7.08
CA LYS A 103 1.76 8.28 5.66
C LYS A 103 0.90 7.03 5.43
N ASN A 104 0.25 6.50 6.48
CA ASN A 104 -0.55 5.26 6.46
C ASN A 104 0.25 3.97 6.16
N GLN A 105 1.59 4.01 6.28
CA GLN A 105 2.42 2.81 6.15
C GLN A 105 2.22 1.90 7.36
N THR A 106 2.20 0.59 7.14
CA THR A 106 2.23 -0.38 8.24
C THR A 106 3.63 -0.44 8.83
N VAL A 107 3.73 -0.30 10.15
CA VAL A 107 5.00 -0.36 10.88
C VAL A 107 4.93 -1.44 11.94
N HIS A 108 5.98 -2.26 12.02
CA HIS A 108 6.15 -3.28 13.05
C HIS A 108 7.34 -2.92 13.95
N ALA A 109 7.18 -3.13 15.25
CA ALA A 109 8.26 -2.97 16.22
C ALA A 109 8.12 -3.99 17.35
N PRO A 110 9.22 -4.49 17.95
CA PRO A 110 9.15 -5.38 19.11
C PRO A 110 8.37 -4.75 20.26
N VAL A 111 7.56 -5.56 20.93
CA VAL A 111 6.92 -5.15 22.20
C VAL A 111 8.01 -4.95 23.25
N PRO A 112 8.09 -3.78 23.93
CA PRO A 112 9.10 -3.56 24.95
C PRO A 112 9.01 -4.58 26.09
N SER A 113 10.15 -5.02 26.60
CA SER A 113 10.22 -5.95 27.72
C SER A 113 9.44 -5.43 28.92
N GLY A 114 8.62 -6.29 29.53
CA GLY A 114 7.79 -5.92 30.67
C GLY A 114 6.55 -5.08 30.33
N THR A 115 6.24 -4.90 29.06
CA THR A 115 5.06 -4.17 28.58
C THR A 115 4.13 -5.13 27.86
N GLU A 116 2.83 -4.96 28.03
CA GLU A 116 1.83 -5.65 27.25
C GLU A 116 1.47 -4.81 26.00
N ALA A 117 1.41 -5.44 24.83
CA ALA A 117 1.03 -4.79 23.58
C ALA A 117 -0.30 -4.03 23.71
N ALA A 118 -1.27 -4.60 24.43
CA ALA A 118 -2.58 -3.99 24.65
C ALA A 118 -2.51 -2.63 25.37
N SER A 119 -1.53 -2.42 26.25
CA SER A 119 -1.37 -1.14 26.99
C SER A 119 -0.88 0.00 26.11
N LEU A 120 -0.36 -0.31 24.93
CA LEU A 120 0.15 0.67 23.97
C LEU A 120 -0.86 0.99 22.86
N VAL A 121 -1.97 0.27 22.77
CA VAL A 121 -3.00 0.52 21.75
C VAL A 121 -3.57 1.95 21.89
N GLY A 122 -3.65 2.64 20.76
CA GLY A 122 -4.10 4.03 20.67
C GLY A 122 -3.04 5.06 21.06
N ARG A 123 -1.84 4.63 21.46
CA ARG A 123 -0.71 5.53 21.71
C ARG A 123 0.10 5.77 20.47
N ILE A 124 0.71 6.94 20.38
CA ILE A 124 1.73 7.27 19.39
C ILE A 124 3.09 7.02 20.02
N VAL A 125 3.90 6.19 19.36
CA VAL A 125 5.26 5.87 19.81
C VAL A 125 6.27 6.18 18.70
N PRO A 126 7.44 6.76 19.01
CA PRO A 126 8.48 6.96 18.03
C PRO A 126 9.16 5.62 17.72
N VAL A 127 9.31 5.30 16.42
CA VAL A 127 9.98 4.09 15.95
C VAL A 127 11.10 4.46 15.00
N THR A 128 12.32 4.03 15.29
CA THR A 128 13.45 4.14 14.36
C THR A 128 13.38 3.00 13.35
N ILE A 129 13.28 3.34 12.07
CA ILE A 129 13.11 2.38 11.00
C ILE A 129 14.45 1.73 10.64
N GLU A 130 14.51 0.41 10.74
CA GLU A 130 15.71 -0.41 10.49
C GLU A 130 15.57 -1.24 9.21
N GLU A 131 14.34 -1.54 8.82
CA GLU A 131 14.05 -2.30 7.60
C GLU A 131 12.84 -1.68 6.88
N ALA A 132 12.95 -1.57 5.56
CA ALA A 132 11.87 -1.11 4.69
C ALA A 132 11.60 -2.17 3.61
N ARG A 133 10.35 -2.63 3.55
CA ARG A 133 9.85 -3.56 2.54
C ARG A 133 8.78 -2.86 1.70
N THR A 134 8.35 -3.50 0.62
CA THR A 134 7.30 -2.93 -0.25
C THR A 134 6.04 -2.54 0.51
N TRP A 135 5.60 -3.36 1.49
CA TRP A 135 4.28 -3.20 2.12
C TRP A 135 4.32 -2.86 3.61
N TYR A 136 5.50 -2.81 4.21
CA TYR A 136 5.66 -2.46 5.61
C TYR A 136 7.06 -1.96 5.92
N LEU A 137 7.17 -1.29 7.03
CA LEU A 137 8.41 -0.89 7.69
C LEU A 137 8.56 -1.70 8.98
N SER A 138 9.77 -1.94 9.41
CA SER A 138 10.05 -2.45 10.74
C SER A 138 11.22 -1.71 11.38
N GLY A 139 11.22 -1.66 12.71
CA GLY A 139 12.23 -0.96 13.47
C GLY A 139 12.05 -1.15 14.96
N THR A 140 12.72 -0.33 15.75
CA THR A 140 12.68 -0.37 17.22
C THR A 140 12.07 0.90 17.78
N ILE A 141 11.31 0.79 18.90
CA ILE A 141 10.81 1.95 19.61
C ILE A 141 12.00 2.74 20.14
N ALA A 142 12.10 4.01 19.73
CA ALA A 142 13.13 4.90 20.21
C ALA A 142 12.88 5.21 21.71
N HIS A 143 13.87 4.98 22.54
CA HIS A 143 13.82 5.43 23.93
C HIS A 143 14.10 6.94 23.97
N ALA A 144 13.26 7.66 24.74
CA ALA A 144 13.49 9.08 25.05
C ALA A 144 14.66 9.24 26.01
#